data_2bae431ac7fcf60365bc699a464e6fe7
#
_entry.id   2bae431ac7fcf60365bc699a464e6fe7
#
_cell.length_a   1.000
_cell.length_b   1.000
_cell.length_c   1.000
_cell.angle_alpha   90.00
_cell.angle_beta   90.00
_cell.angle_gamma   90.00
#
_symmetry.space_group_name_H-M   'P 1'
#
loop_
_entity.id
_entity.type
_entity.pdbx_description
1 polymer ?
#
loop_
_entity_poly.entity_id
_entity_poly.type
_entity_poly.pdbx_seq_one_letter_code
_entity_poly.pdbx_strand_id
1 'polypeptide(L)'
;MNDSISSKLLDKDLHYPIYLKNQNMNFMITHAVCNFLKSDKSMLCVLPTLYEAERAYSMASQMLDENNVLFFPADELLAAQMIDVEGDFKYERINTLISLLDGKRYLVLTNLTGAVKLNHTHTLWNDLIFKVDKKSIIDEKKLYSTLNRMGYHFSYTVTKTGEYSHRGSIIDIFPLNYSSPIRIDLFGDEIDTIKYFDVETQRSQEALDEVKIAPVSELLYNDDDLEEALKKLNQFIYDTKPTEFEKEKIDKDIENLSTHNHVDNLTRYARFFSPVESIMDFMNDPLIYIIDYKKCEDTYQRMIKDIKDYSDNLEGHFLFDLNYFVKFEDLITQAAVLSEGVVNVFNNGTEYEVSIPDDLKANEEVIIKYLNQNYKKYTITVSYTHL
;
A
#
# COMPACT_ATOMS: atom_id res chain seq x y z
N MET A 1 -22.37 3.17 21.93
CA MET A 1 -22.16 1.84 21.35
C MET A 1 -22.15 0.84 22.48
N ASN A 2 -23.03 -0.17 22.44
CA ASN A 2 -23.23 -1.08 23.56
C ASN A 2 -22.02 -2.01 23.75
N ASP A 3 -21.63 -2.19 25.02
CA ASP A 3 -20.51 -3.02 25.48
C ASP A 3 -20.61 -4.52 25.10
N SER A 4 -21.70 -4.96 24.47
CA SER A 4 -21.99 -6.38 24.27
C SER A 4 -21.17 -7.10 23.18
N ILE A 5 -20.76 -6.38 22.13
CA ILE A 5 -19.97 -7.02 21.04
C ILE A 5 -18.48 -7.01 21.34
N SER A 6 -18.02 -5.99 22.04
CA SER A 6 -16.59 -5.72 22.19
C SER A 6 -16.00 -6.18 23.51
N SER A 7 -16.82 -6.41 24.55
CA SER A 7 -16.30 -6.83 25.87
C SER A 7 -15.78 -8.26 25.89
N LYS A 8 -16.21 -9.12 24.95
CA LYS A 8 -15.79 -10.53 24.89
C LYS A 8 -14.57 -10.79 24.00
N LEU A 9 -14.15 -9.81 23.17
CA LEU A 9 -13.14 -10.03 22.13
C LEU A 9 -11.75 -9.45 22.42
N LEU A 10 -11.65 -8.59 23.43
CA LEU A 10 -10.37 -8.02 23.88
C LEU A 10 -9.95 -8.52 25.26
N ASP A 11 -10.42 -9.70 25.66
CA ASP A 11 -9.88 -10.31 26.86
C ASP A 11 -8.39 -10.61 26.66
N LYS A 12 -7.54 -10.02 27.50
CA LYS A 12 -6.07 -10.08 27.37
C LYS A 12 -5.52 -11.51 27.48
N ASP A 13 -6.37 -12.47 27.84
CA ASP A 13 -6.02 -13.88 28.03
C ASP A 13 -6.42 -14.78 26.86
N LEU A 14 -6.90 -14.24 25.74
CA LEU A 14 -7.27 -15.02 24.56
C LEU A 14 -6.03 -15.46 23.77
N HIS A 15 -5.89 -16.76 23.60
CA HIS A 15 -4.92 -17.33 22.65
C HIS A 15 -5.43 -17.08 21.22
N TYR A 16 -4.74 -16.28 20.46
CA TYR A 16 -5.00 -16.05 19.03
C TYR A 16 -4.69 -17.33 18.22
N PRO A 17 -5.39 -17.55 17.08
CA PRO A 17 -6.45 -16.74 16.47
C PRO A 17 -7.86 -17.01 17.05
N ILE A 18 -8.72 -15.99 16.96
CA ILE A 18 -10.14 -16.11 17.20
C ILE A 18 -10.83 -16.51 15.89
N TYR A 19 -11.63 -17.57 15.92
CA TYR A 19 -12.40 -18.05 14.77
C TYR A 19 -13.82 -17.54 14.83
N LEU A 20 -14.28 -16.83 13.78
CA LEU A 20 -15.64 -16.31 13.65
C LEU A 20 -16.38 -17.02 12.54
N LYS A 21 -17.53 -17.62 12.85
CA LYS A 21 -18.35 -18.40 11.92
C LYS A 21 -19.45 -17.57 11.28
N ASN A 22 -19.80 -17.90 10.04
CA ASN A 22 -20.95 -17.37 9.31
C ASN A 22 -21.06 -15.84 9.31
N GLN A 23 -19.92 -15.14 9.22
CA GLN A 23 -19.89 -13.69 9.30
C GLN A 23 -19.78 -13.06 7.91
N ASN A 24 -20.68 -12.10 7.63
CA ASN A 24 -20.55 -11.30 6.42
C ASN A 24 -19.52 -10.18 6.58
N MET A 25 -19.06 -9.66 5.45
CA MET A 25 -18.04 -8.60 5.39
C MET A 25 -18.44 -7.37 6.23
N ASN A 26 -19.68 -6.91 6.14
CA ASN A 26 -20.13 -5.69 6.86
C ASN A 26 -20.03 -5.86 8.37
N PHE A 27 -20.40 -7.05 8.89
CA PHE A 27 -20.20 -7.35 10.30
C PHE A 27 -18.73 -7.34 10.67
N MET A 28 -17.89 -7.99 9.86
CA MET A 28 -16.46 -8.09 10.14
C MET A 28 -15.77 -6.72 10.14
N ILE A 29 -16.11 -5.84 9.22
CA ILE A 29 -15.58 -4.46 9.21
C ILE A 29 -16.08 -3.66 10.41
N THR A 30 -17.36 -3.74 10.75
CA THR A 30 -17.89 -3.10 11.96
C THR A 30 -17.19 -3.60 13.22
N HIS A 31 -16.95 -4.92 13.29
CA HIS A 31 -16.23 -5.55 14.38
C HIS A 31 -14.78 -5.05 14.48
N ALA A 32 -14.07 -4.98 13.36
CA ALA A 32 -12.71 -4.45 13.30
C ALA A 32 -12.65 -2.97 13.73
N VAL A 33 -13.57 -2.14 13.23
CA VAL A 33 -13.69 -0.72 13.64
C VAL A 33 -13.95 -0.58 15.14
N CYS A 34 -14.86 -1.38 15.70
CA CYS A 34 -15.14 -1.35 17.15
C CYS A 34 -13.92 -1.75 17.98
N ASN A 35 -13.16 -2.75 17.53
CA ASN A 35 -11.93 -3.16 18.19
C ASN A 35 -10.80 -2.12 18.02
N PHE A 36 -10.68 -1.51 16.84
CA PHE A 36 -9.76 -0.41 16.62
C PHE A 36 -10.01 0.76 17.58
N LEU A 37 -11.28 1.14 17.81
CA LEU A 37 -11.63 2.21 18.74
C LEU A 37 -11.29 1.89 20.21
N LYS A 38 -11.19 0.62 20.58
CA LYS A 38 -10.93 0.17 21.96
C LYS A 38 -9.50 -0.30 22.21
N SER A 39 -8.78 -0.65 21.15
CA SER A 39 -7.39 -1.11 21.21
C SER A 39 -6.44 0.09 21.05
N ASP A 40 -5.24 -0.04 21.57
CA ASP A 40 -4.11 0.84 21.33
C ASP A 40 -3.23 0.38 20.14
N LYS A 41 -3.60 -0.74 19.49
CA LYS A 41 -2.87 -1.32 18.36
C LYS A 41 -3.42 -0.86 17.01
N SER A 42 -2.55 -0.83 16.01
CA SER A 42 -2.95 -0.78 14.60
C SER A 42 -3.65 -2.07 14.19
N MET A 43 -4.45 -2.02 13.15
CA MET A 43 -5.15 -3.19 12.61
C MET A 43 -4.94 -3.31 11.10
N LEU A 44 -4.77 -4.55 10.63
CA LEU A 44 -4.74 -4.91 9.22
C LEU A 44 -5.92 -5.81 8.90
N CYS A 45 -6.83 -5.36 8.05
CA CYS A 45 -7.94 -6.17 7.55
C CYS A 45 -7.62 -6.64 6.13
N VAL A 46 -7.49 -7.94 5.96
CA VAL A 46 -7.22 -8.60 4.68
C VAL A 46 -8.51 -9.18 4.12
N LEU A 47 -8.87 -8.76 2.92
CA LEU A 47 -10.05 -9.20 2.19
C LEU A 47 -9.66 -10.04 0.97
N PRO A 48 -10.53 -10.94 0.47
CA PRO A 48 -10.18 -11.83 -0.62
C PRO A 48 -9.85 -11.14 -1.94
N THR A 49 -10.61 -10.08 -2.27
CA THR A 49 -10.54 -9.40 -3.57
C THR A 49 -10.38 -7.89 -3.40
N LEU A 50 -9.87 -7.22 -4.44
CA LEU A 50 -9.75 -5.77 -4.50
C LEU A 50 -11.11 -5.09 -4.33
N TYR A 51 -12.14 -5.58 -5.01
CA TYR A 51 -13.50 -5.05 -4.92
C TYR A 51 -14.06 -5.08 -3.48
N GLU A 52 -13.81 -6.18 -2.75
CA GLU A 52 -14.23 -6.29 -1.35
C GLU A 52 -13.42 -5.35 -0.44
N ALA A 53 -12.13 -5.18 -0.72
CA ALA A 53 -11.27 -4.27 0.02
C ALA A 53 -11.67 -2.79 -0.17
N GLU A 54 -12.01 -2.38 -1.40
CA GLU A 54 -12.52 -1.03 -1.69
C GLU A 54 -13.84 -0.75 -0.94
N ARG A 55 -14.76 -1.71 -0.96
CA ARG A 55 -16.02 -1.59 -0.21
C ARG A 55 -15.79 -1.50 1.30
N ALA A 56 -14.88 -2.31 1.82
CA ALA A 56 -14.51 -2.31 3.22
C ALA A 56 -13.86 -0.98 3.63
N TYR A 57 -12.96 -0.45 2.80
CA TYR A 57 -12.33 0.86 2.99
C TYR A 57 -13.38 1.98 3.01
N SER A 58 -14.25 2.02 2.02
CA SER A 58 -15.36 3.00 1.97
C SER A 58 -16.24 2.92 3.22
N MET A 59 -16.54 1.73 3.70
CA MET A 59 -17.35 1.54 4.92
C MET A 59 -16.59 2.01 6.17
N ALA A 60 -15.33 1.65 6.32
CA ALA A 60 -14.52 2.03 7.49
C ALA A 60 -14.29 3.55 7.55
N SER A 61 -14.06 4.21 6.41
CA SER A 61 -13.89 5.67 6.31
C SER A 61 -15.14 6.46 6.64
N GLN A 62 -16.35 5.84 6.57
CA GLN A 62 -17.59 6.45 7.04
C GLN A 62 -17.80 6.30 8.55
N MET A 63 -17.10 5.35 9.19
CA MET A 63 -17.24 5.04 10.61
C MET A 63 -16.14 5.64 11.49
N LEU A 64 -15.01 5.98 10.90
CA LEU A 64 -13.82 6.54 11.55
C LEU A 64 -13.43 7.85 10.88
N ASP A 65 -12.59 8.63 11.55
CA ASP A 65 -11.90 9.76 10.92
C ASP A 65 -11.02 9.25 9.76
N GLU A 66 -11.13 9.87 8.59
CA GLU A 66 -10.39 9.47 7.39
C GLU A 66 -8.87 9.40 7.63
N ASN A 67 -8.35 10.23 8.51
CA ASN A 67 -6.93 10.22 8.88
C ASN A 67 -6.50 8.96 9.65
N ASN A 68 -7.42 8.12 10.11
CA ASN A 68 -7.13 6.89 10.84
C ASN A 68 -7.31 5.64 9.99
N VAL A 69 -7.79 5.77 8.75
CA VAL A 69 -8.05 4.65 7.84
C VAL A 69 -7.15 4.75 6.63
N LEU A 70 -6.40 3.70 6.37
CA LEU A 70 -5.50 3.63 5.22
C LEU A 70 -5.93 2.50 4.28
N PHE A 71 -5.63 2.67 3.00
CA PHE A 71 -5.91 1.69 1.96
C PHE A 71 -4.62 1.23 1.29
N PHE A 72 -4.40 -0.09 1.26
CA PHE A 72 -3.23 -0.69 0.62
C PHE A 72 -3.66 -1.71 -0.44
N PRO A 73 -4.19 -1.25 -1.58
CA PRO A 73 -4.69 -2.12 -2.63
C PRO A 73 -3.57 -2.68 -3.51
N ALA A 74 -3.77 -3.88 -4.05
CA ALA A 74 -2.95 -4.39 -5.15
C ALA A 74 -3.85 -5.03 -6.20
N ASP A 75 -3.46 -4.88 -7.48
CA ASP A 75 -4.17 -5.51 -8.58
C ASP A 75 -4.09 -7.04 -8.50
N GLU A 76 -5.16 -7.72 -8.88
CA GLU A 76 -5.21 -9.18 -8.87
C GLU A 76 -4.33 -9.80 -9.98
N LEU A 77 -4.02 -9.04 -11.03
CA LEU A 77 -3.14 -9.43 -12.12
C LEU A 77 -1.69 -8.99 -11.84
N LEU A 78 -1.06 -9.61 -10.84
CA LEU A 78 0.35 -9.33 -10.52
C LEU A 78 1.30 -9.55 -11.71
N ALA A 79 0.98 -10.49 -12.60
CA ALA A 79 1.74 -10.70 -13.82
C ALA A 79 1.75 -9.45 -14.72
N ALA A 80 0.67 -8.67 -14.78
CA ALA A 80 0.62 -7.43 -15.55
C ALA A 80 1.50 -6.33 -14.96
N GLN A 81 1.57 -6.22 -13.63
CA GLN A 81 2.43 -5.24 -12.95
C GLN A 81 3.93 -5.48 -13.19
N MET A 82 4.31 -6.73 -13.44
CA MET A 82 5.71 -7.08 -13.75
C MET A 82 6.11 -6.73 -15.18
N ILE A 83 5.14 -6.46 -16.09
CA ILE A 83 5.45 -6.35 -17.51
C ILE A 83 5.56 -4.93 -18.00
N ASP A 84 4.68 -4.02 -17.67
CA ASP A 84 4.74 -2.64 -18.17
C ASP A 84 3.61 -1.70 -17.66
N VAL A 85 2.73 -2.14 -16.77
CA VAL A 85 1.63 -1.30 -16.30
C VAL A 85 1.97 -0.77 -14.91
N GLU A 86 2.22 0.52 -14.81
CA GLU A 86 2.14 1.20 -13.51
C GLU A 86 0.69 1.00 -13.02
N GLY A 87 0.51 0.11 -12.03
CA GLY A 87 -0.82 -0.20 -11.52
C GLY A 87 -1.49 1.06 -10.97
N ASP A 88 -2.80 1.19 -11.21
CA ASP A 88 -3.60 2.37 -10.84
C ASP A 88 -3.48 2.75 -9.34
N PHE A 89 -3.09 1.80 -8.49
CA PHE A 89 -3.02 1.96 -7.03
C PHE A 89 -1.61 2.17 -6.46
N LYS A 90 -0.61 2.41 -7.29
CA LYS A 90 0.78 2.63 -6.84
C LYS A 90 0.88 3.75 -5.80
N TYR A 91 0.24 4.86 -6.06
CA TYR A 91 0.32 6.04 -5.20
C TYR A 91 -0.44 5.87 -3.87
N GLU A 92 -1.55 5.15 -3.85
CA GLU A 92 -2.25 4.78 -2.62
C GLU A 92 -1.38 3.90 -1.73
N ARG A 93 -0.70 2.89 -2.32
CA ARG A 93 0.23 2.05 -1.56
C ARG A 93 1.39 2.83 -0.99
N ILE A 94 2.03 3.67 -1.81
CA ILE A 94 3.14 4.52 -1.36
C ILE A 94 2.69 5.44 -0.22
N ASN A 95 1.55 6.12 -0.35
CA ASN A 95 1.00 6.97 0.69
C ASN A 95 0.72 6.20 1.98
N THR A 96 0.20 4.98 1.88
CA THR A 96 -0.02 4.11 3.04
C THR A 96 1.31 3.76 3.72
N LEU A 97 2.33 3.33 2.97
CA LEU A 97 3.65 3.01 3.54
C LEU A 97 4.27 4.24 4.22
N ILE A 98 4.24 5.41 3.59
CA ILE A 98 4.74 6.66 4.16
C ILE A 98 3.98 7.02 5.46
N SER A 99 2.67 6.84 5.48
CA SER A 99 1.85 7.12 6.66
C SER A 99 2.18 6.19 7.82
N LEU A 100 2.42 4.90 7.55
CA LEU A 100 2.78 3.93 8.58
C LEU A 100 4.14 4.24 9.25
N LEU A 101 5.02 4.98 8.58
CA LEU A 101 6.32 5.40 9.14
C LEU A 101 6.19 6.51 10.20
N ASP A 102 5.04 7.15 10.36
CA ASP A 102 4.86 8.21 11.37
C ASP A 102 4.63 7.67 12.78
N GLY A 103 4.52 6.35 12.92
CA GLY A 103 4.33 5.64 14.18
C GLY A 103 2.96 5.79 14.81
N LYS A 104 2.00 6.40 14.10
CA LYS A 104 0.62 6.48 14.55
C LYS A 104 -0.13 5.17 14.35
N ARG A 105 -1.28 5.10 14.95
CA ARG A 105 -2.15 3.96 14.89
C ARG A 105 -3.16 4.08 13.75
N TYR A 106 -3.22 3.06 12.90
CA TYR A 106 -4.09 3.02 11.73
C TYR A 106 -4.90 1.73 11.63
N LEU A 107 -6.10 1.84 11.05
CA LEU A 107 -6.84 0.72 10.48
C LEU A 107 -6.50 0.65 8.99
N VAL A 108 -5.78 -0.38 8.58
CA VAL A 108 -5.39 -0.60 7.18
C VAL A 108 -6.30 -1.64 6.55
N LEU A 109 -6.91 -1.30 5.43
CA LEU A 109 -7.68 -2.22 4.59
C LEU A 109 -6.85 -2.60 3.36
N THR A 110 -6.80 -3.91 3.07
CA THR A 110 -6.06 -4.43 1.92
C THR A 110 -6.76 -5.66 1.34
N ASN A 111 -6.51 -5.96 0.08
CA ASN A 111 -6.86 -7.27 -0.46
C ASN A 111 -5.72 -8.27 -0.24
N LEU A 112 -5.99 -9.56 -0.45
CA LEU A 112 -5.00 -10.60 -0.25
C LEU A 112 -3.69 -10.35 -1.02
N THR A 113 -3.80 -9.93 -2.27
CA THR A 113 -2.65 -9.61 -3.12
C THR A 113 -1.77 -8.51 -2.49
N GLY A 114 -2.38 -7.47 -1.93
CA GLY A 114 -1.66 -6.41 -1.21
C GLY A 114 -1.03 -6.92 0.08
N ALA A 115 -1.73 -7.75 0.85
CA ALA A 115 -1.22 -8.28 2.11
C ALA A 115 0.02 -9.17 1.93
N VAL A 116 0.09 -9.94 0.85
CA VAL A 116 1.22 -10.84 0.57
C VAL A 116 2.33 -10.18 -0.25
N LYS A 117 2.10 -8.98 -0.79
CA LYS A 117 3.10 -8.23 -1.56
C LYS A 117 4.29 -7.84 -0.67
N LEU A 118 5.51 -8.06 -1.17
CA LEU A 118 6.73 -7.61 -0.53
C LEU A 118 7.15 -6.23 -1.05
N ASN A 119 7.65 -5.41 -0.15
CA ASN A 119 8.14 -4.06 -0.37
C ASN A 119 9.57 -3.95 0.16
N HIS A 120 10.30 -2.91 -0.18
CA HIS A 120 11.57 -2.61 0.49
C HIS A 120 11.33 -2.27 1.97
N THR A 121 12.38 -2.42 2.77
CA THR A 121 12.29 -2.28 4.23
C THR A 121 11.83 -0.89 4.65
N HIS A 122 11.09 -0.82 5.74
CA HIS A 122 10.68 0.44 6.36
C HIS A 122 11.88 1.34 6.69
N THR A 123 13.05 0.75 7.00
CA THR A 123 14.29 1.49 7.24
C THR A 123 14.73 2.25 5.99
N LEU A 124 14.78 1.59 4.83
CA LEU A 124 15.15 2.22 3.56
C LEU A 124 14.17 3.33 3.17
N TRP A 125 12.87 3.11 3.38
CA TRP A 125 11.86 4.14 3.17
C TRP A 125 12.12 5.37 4.03
N ASN A 126 12.43 5.18 5.32
CA ASN A 126 12.74 6.27 6.25
C ASN A 126 14.01 7.03 5.86
N ASP A 127 15.05 6.32 5.44
CA ASP A 127 16.34 6.91 5.07
C ASP A 127 16.25 7.78 3.80
N LEU A 128 15.33 7.44 2.89
CA LEU A 128 15.10 8.20 1.67
C LEU A 128 14.16 9.38 1.83
N ILE A 129 13.33 9.41 2.88
CA ILE A 129 12.47 10.57 3.17
C ILE A 129 13.31 11.66 3.82
N PHE A 130 13.34 12.84 3.21
CA PHE A 130 14.11 13.96 3.75
C PHE A 130 13.30 15.24 3.82
N LYS A 131 13.69 16.10 4.74
CA LYS A 131 13.13 17.45 4.90
C LYS A 131 14.05 18.48 4.29
N VAL A 132 13.43 19.49 3.71
CA VAL A 132 14.07 20.70 3.18
C VAL A 132 13.43 21.91 3.85
N ASP A 133 14.21 22.75 4.46
CA ASP A 133 13.80 24.01 5.07
C ASP A 133 14.77 25.16 4.68
N LYS A 134 14.47 26.38 5.09
CA LYS A 134 15.28 27.56 4.78
C LYS A 134 16.70 27.54 5.35
N LYS A 135 17.03 26.57 6.21
CA LYS A 135 18.38 26.40 6.79
C LYS A 135 19.17 25.30 6.08
N SER A 136 18.51 24.55 5.22
CA SER A 136 19.12 23.45 4.49
C SER A 136 20.07 24.00 3.43
N ILE A 137 21.22 23.33 3.28
CA ILE A 137 22.19 23.57 2.20
C ILE A 137 21.99 22.49 1.16
N ILE A 138 21.83 22.87 -0.09
CA ILE A 138 21.53 21.96 -1.19
C ILE A 138 22.78 21.65 -1.99
N ASP A 139 23.20 20.39 -1.95
CA ASP A 139 24.08 19.82 -2.98
C ASP A 139 23.17 19.32 -4.13
N GLU A 140 23.10 20.09 -5.20
CA GLU A 140 22.24 19.80 -6.34
C GLU A 140 22.48 18.41 -6.94
N LYS A 141 23.75 18.00 -7.10
CA LYS A 141 24.07 16.69 -7.66
C LYS A 141 23.55 15.55 -6.80
N LYS A 142 23.76 15.67 -5.49
CA LYS A 142 23.26 14.70 -4.52
C LYS A 142 21.74 14.69 -4.49
N LEU A 143 21.08 15.85 -4.55
CA LEU A 143 19.63 15.98 -4.58
C LEU A 143 19.06 15.25 -5.82
N TYR A 144 19.57 15.53 -7.02
CA TYR A 144 19.03 14.90 -8.23
C TYR A 144 19.27 13.39 -8.27
N SER A 145 20.45 12.93 -7.83
CA SER A 145 20.70 11.49 -7.67
C SER A 145 19.72 10.85 -6.68
N THR A 146 19.44 11.51 -5.56
CA THR A 146 18.46 11.03 -4.56
C THR A 146 17.06 11.00 -5.14
N LEU A 147 16.62 12.06 -5.83
CA LEU A 147 15.31 12.11 -6.48
C LEU A 147 15.14 10.97 -7.50
N ASN A 148 16.15 10.71 -8.33
CA ASN A 148 16.10 9.60 -9.28
C ASN A 148 15.95 8.23 -8.58
N ARG A 149 16.71 7.98 -7.49
CA ARG A 149 16.57 6.76 -6.67
C ARG A 149 15.21 6.61 -6.00
N MET A 150 14.56 7.74 -5.71
CA MET A 150 13.20 7.81 -5.16
C MET A 150 12.12 7.65 -6.22
N GLY A 151 12.49 7.50 -7.50
CA GLY A 151 11.59 7.31 -8.63
C GLY A 151 11.11 8.58 -9.30
N TYR A 152 11.63 9.75 -8.91
CA TYR A 152 11.36 10.99 -9.65
C TYR A 152 12.09 10.99 -10.98
N HIS A 153 11.50 11.63 -11.99
CA HIS A 153 12.09 11.79 -13.30
C HIS A 153 12.19 13.26 -13.69
N PHE A 154 13.24 13.58 -14.42
CA PHE A 154 13.45 14.94 -14.91
C PHE A 154 12.43 15.30 -15.99
N SER A 155 11.83 16.47 -15.88
CA SER A 155 10.94 17.08 -16.87
C SER A 155 11.31 18.54 -17.06
N TYR A 156 11.25 19.06 -18.29
CA TYR A 156 11.49 20.50 -18.53
C TYR A 156 10.45 21.39 -17.85
N THR A 157 9.23 20.88 -17.64
CA THR A 157 8.16 21.57 -16.95
C THR A 157 7.45 20.58 -16.06
N VAL A 158 7.42 20.83 -14.77
CA VAL A 158 6.76 19.96 -13.79
C VAL A 158 5.25 20.15 -13.87
N THR A 159 4.54 19.09 -14.18
CA THR A 159 3.09 19.06 -14.36
C THR A 159 2.41 17.90 -13.65
N LYS A 160 3.16 16.84 -13.31
CA LYS A 160 2.65 15.61 -12.70
C LYS A 160 3.45 15.24 -11.47
N THR A 161 2.81 14.54 -10.54
CA THR A 161 3.48 13.91 -9.40
C THR A 161 4.63 13.02 -9.86
N GLY A 162 5.77 13.09 -9.16
CA GLY A 162 6.98 12.35 -9.51
C GLY A 162 7.89 13.06 -10.52
N GLU A 163 7.52 14.24 -10.99
CA GLU A 163 8.39 15.05 -11.85
C GLU A 163 9.24 16.03 -11.02
N TYR A 164 10.46 16.27 -11.50
CA TYR A 164 11.27 17.39 -11.04
C TYR A 164 11.93 18.13 -12.21
N SER A 165 12.27 19.39 -12.02
CA SER A 165 13.05 20.19 -12.96
C SER A 165 14.05 21.07 -12.25
N HIS A 166 15.08 21.50 -12.96
CA HIS A 166 15.99 22.55 -12.48
C HIS A 166 16.26 23.55 -13.59
N ARG A 167 16.24 24.84 -13.25
CA ARG A 167 16.52 25.96 -14.17
C ARG A 167 17.25 27.08 -13.43
N GLY A 168 18.57 27.15 -13.64
CA GLY A 168 19.38 28.11 -12.89
C GLY A 168 19.33 27.82 -11.39
N SER A 169 18.88 28.77 -10.59
CA SER A 169 18.72 28.63 -9.14
C SER A 169 17.36 28.07 -8.71
N ILE A 170 16.52 27.64 -9.64
CA ILE A 170 15.16 27.18 -9.35
C ILE A 170 15.10 25.65 -9.47
N ILE A 171 14.61 24.99 -8.44
CA ILE A 171 14.29 23.57 -8.42
C ILE A 171 12.79 23.41 -8.20
N ASP A 172 12.11 22.78 -9.16
CA ASP A 172 10.69 22.45 -9.08
C ASP A 172 10.56 20.94 -8.84
N ILE A 173 9.71 20.54 -7.90
CA ILE A 173 9.45 19.13 -7.56
C ILE A 173 7.95 18.97 -7.32
N PHE A 174 7.37 17.87 -7.80
CA PHE A 174 5.99 17.50 -7.45
C PHE A 174 5.97 16.23 -6.60
N PRO A 175 6.08 16.37 -5.27
CA PRO A 175 6.06 15.23 -4.36
C PRO A 175 4.65 14.64 -4.24
N LEU A 176 4.56 13.34 -3.96
CA LEU A 176 3.30 12.62 -3.83
C LEU A 176 2.42 13.09 -2.67
N ASN A 177 3.05 13.48 -1.58
CA ASN A 177 2.40 13.88 -0.33
C ASN A 177 1.92 15.34 -0.31
N TYR A 178 1.90 16.02 -1.48
CA TYR A 178 1.38 17.39 -1.64
C TYR A 178 0.41 17.45 -2.81
N SER A 179 -0.64 18.25 -2.65
CA SER A 179 -1.63 18.48 -3.71
C SER A 179 -1.15 19.39 -4.83
N SER A 180 -0.07 20.12 -4.61
CA SER A 180 0.53 21.07 -5.55
C SER A 180 2.04 20.92 -5.57
N PRO A 181 2.68 21.15 -6.72
CA PRO A 181 4.13 21.11 -6.81
C PRO A 181 4.80 22.23 -6.03
N ILE A 182 6.07 22.03 -5.74
CA ILE A 182 6.88 22.87 -4.87
C ILE A 182 8.03 23.46 -5.66
N ARG A 183 8.26 24.74 -5.51
CA ARG A 183 9.38 25.50 -6.05
C ARG A 183 10.33 25.89 -4.94
N ILE A 184 11.59 25.54 -5.10
CA ILE A 184 12.69 25.91 -4.23
C ILE A 184 13.57 26.89 -4.98
N ASP A 185 13.67 28.13 -4.52
CA ASP A 185 14.59 29.13 -5.05
C ASP A 185 15.87 29.10 -4.22
N LEU A 186 17.03 29.03 -4.88
CA LEU A 186 18.34 28.99 -4.25
C LEU A 186 19.07 30.33 -4.40
N PHE A 187 19.86 30.67 -3.39
CA PHE A 187 20.90 31.70 -3.47
C PHE A 187 22.26 31.05 -3.21
N GLY A 188 22.97 30.72 -4.29
CA GLY A 188 24.12 29.79 -4.20
C GLY A 188 23.58 28.40 -3.83
N ASP A 189 24.12 27.83 -2.75
CA ASP A 189 23.70 26.53 -2.22
C ASP A 189 22.65 26.66 -1.10
N GLU A 190 22.31 27.89 -0.67
CA GLU A 190 21.34 28.17 0.38
C GLU A 190 19.94 28.35 -0.19
N ILE A 191 18.93 27.96 0.57
CA ILE A 191 17.52 28.12 0.19
C ILE A 191 17.07 29.54 0.52
N ASP A 192 16.66 30.29 -0.51
CA ASP A 192 16.04 31.61 -0.35
C ASP A 192 14.55 31.48 -0.05
N THR A 193 13.80 30.75 -0.87
CA THR A 193 12.36 30.54 -0.65
C THR A 193 11.91 29.14 -1.05
N ILE A 194 10.86 28.66 -0.34
CA ILE A 194 10.09 27.46 -0.69
C ILE A 194 8.64 27.87 -0.87
N LYS A 195 8.03 27.54 -2.00
CA LYS A 195 6.64 27.94 -2.32
C LYS A 195 5.92 26.83 -3.06
N TYR A 196 4.61 26.76 -2.90
CA TYR A 196 3.77 26.09 -3.89
C TYR A 196 3.80 26.85 -5.22
N PHE A 197 3.56 26.16 -6.33
CA PHE A 197 3.25 26.81 -7.59
C PHE A 197 2.10 26.10 -8.31
N ASP A 198 1.45 26.85 -9.18
CA ASP A 198 0.33 26.37 -9.96
C ASP A 198 0.82 25.68 -11.25
N VAL A 199 0.31 24.46 -11.50
CA VAL A 199 0.73 23.60 -12.61
C VAL A 199 0.47 24.24 -13.96
N GLU A 200 -0.68 24.91 -14.13
CA GLU A 200 -1.09 25.47 -15.44
C GLU A 200 -0.37 26.79 -15.74
N THR A 201 -0.33 27.67 -14.76
CA THR A 201 0.25 29.03 -14.94
C THR A 201 1.72 29.09 -14.64
N GLN A 202 2.28 28.07 -13.98
CA GLN A 202 3.67 28.00 -13.51
C GLN A 202 4.06 29.14 -12.54
N ARG A 203 3.07 29.81 -11.92
CA ARG A 203 3.29 30.92 -10.98
C ARG A 203 3.37 30.43 -9.55
N SER A 204 4.35 30.95 -8.83
CA SER A 204 4.49 30.71 -7.40
C SER A 204 3.27 31.20 -6.64
N GLN A 205 2.90 30.46 -5.60
CA GLN A 205 1.77 30.70 -4.71
C GLN A 205 2.25 30.90 -3.27
N GLU A 206 1.58 30.29 -2.31
CA GLU A 206 1.85 30.37 -0.88
C GLU A 206 3.26 29.87 -0.52
N ALA A 207 3.89 30.57 0.42
CA ALA A 207 5.21 30.19 0.92
C ALA A 207 5.11 29.10 1.98
N LEU A 208 6.12 28.22 1.99
CA LEU A 208 6.29 27.15 2.96
C LEU A 208 7.55 27.41 3.79
N ASP A 209 7.52 26.99 5.05
CA ASP A 209 8.71 27.02 5.90
C ASP A 209 9.58 25.78 5.75
N GLU A 210 8.95 24.63 5.52
CA GLU A 210 9.62 23.34 5.26
C GLU A 210 8.81 22.49 4.28
N VAL A 211 9.47 21.55 3.63
CA VAL A 211 8.86 20.52 2.79
C VAL A 211 9.48 19.17 3.09
N LYS A 212 8.65 18.13 3.15
CA LYS A 212 9.06 16.73 3.29
C LYS A 212 8.94 16.05 1.93
N ILE A 213 10.05 15.62 1.36
CA ILE A 213 10.10 14.90 0.09
C ILE A 213 10.13 13.41 0.38
N ALA A 214 9.18 12.68 -0.20
CA ALA A 214 9.01 11.25 -0.05
C ALA A 214 9.15 10.53 -1.39
N PRO A 215 9.51 9.23 -1.42
CA PRO A 215 9.58 8.44 -2.65
C PRO A 215 8.27 8.41 -3.43
N VAL A 216 8.36 8.26 -4.75
CA VAL A 216 7.25 8.08 -5.68
C VAL A 216 7.36 6.75 -6.45
N SER A 217 8.30 5.90 -6.07
CA SER A 217 8.50 4.54 -6.56
C SER A 217 8.34 3.54 -5.42
N GLU A 218 7.85 2.35 -5.74
CA GLU A 218 7.82 1.22 -4.80
C GLU A 218 9.16 0.48 -4.76
N LEU A 219 9.95 0.56 -5.82
CA LEU A 219 11.31 0.05 -5.84
C LEU A 219 12.27 1.15 -5.44
N LEU A 220 12.92 0.94 -4.30
CA LEU A 220 13.89 1.84 -3.69
C LEU A 220 15.22 1.11 -3.53
N TYR A 221 16.32 1.85 -3.51
CA TYR A 221 17.65 1.28 -3.28
C TYR A 221 18.64 2.35 -2.79
N ASN A 222 19.63 1.92 -2.04
CA ASN A 222 20.83 2.69 -1.76
C ASN A 222 21.98 2.21 -2.68
N ASP A 223 23.16 2.77 -2.53
CA ASP A 223 24.29 2.44 -3.43
C ASP A 223 24.81 1.01 -3.21
N ASP A 224 24.80 0.53 -1.96
CA ASP A 224 25.21 -0.85 -1.62
C ASP A 224 24.22 -1.87 -2.18
N ASP A 225 22.92 -1.62 -2.03
CA ASP A 225 21.84 -2.45 -2.60
C ASP A 225 21.95 -2.51 -4.13
N LEU A 226 22.24 -1.39 -4.77
CA LEU A 226 22.42 -1.30 -6.22
C LEU A 226 23.61 -2.13 -6.68
N GLU A 227 24.77 -2.02 -6.01
CA GLU A 227 25.97 -2.78 -6.38
C GLU A 227 25.71 -4.29 -6.28
N GLU A 228 25.03 -4.73 -5.21
CA GLU A 228 24.65 -6.13 -5.03
C GLU A 228 23.63 -6.58 -6.09
N ALA A 229 22.61 -5.78 -6.36
CA ALA A 229 21.59 -6.06 -7.38
C ALA A 229 22.21 -6.20 -8.78
N LEU A 230 23.13 -5.30 -9.15
CA LEU A 230 23.83 -5.37 -10.42
C LEU A 230 24.72 -6.62 -10.54
N LYS A 231 25.38 -7.06 -9.46
CA LYS A 231 26.12 -8.33 -9.44
C LYS A 231 25.18 -9.53 -9.67
N LYS A 232 24.06 -9.58 -8.97
CA LYS A 232 23.05 -10.64 -9.12
C LYS A 232 22.44 -10.64 -10.53
N LEU A 233 22.15 -9.47 -11.09
CA LEU A 233 21.58 -9.32 -12.43
C LEU A 233 22.58 -9.79 -13.51
N ASN A 234 23.84 -9.40 -13.42
CA ASN A 234 24.89 -9.87 -14.35
C ASN A 234 25.08 -11.40 -14.28
N GLN A 235 25.06 -11.99 -13.08
CA GLN A 235 25.12 -13.44 -12.92
C GLN A 235 23.91 -14.11 -13.57
N PHE A 236 22.73 -13.55 -13.37
CA PHE A 236 21.50 -14.06 -13.97
C PHE A 236 21.53 -14.03 -15.50
N ILE A 237 22.02 -12.93 -16.10
CA ILE A 237 22.22 -12.83 -17.56
C ILE A 237 23.15 -13.93 -18.06
N TYR A 238 24.24 -14.18 -17.34
CA TYR A 238 25.20 -15.23 -17.70
C TYR A 238 24.57 -16.63 -17.66
N ASP A 239 23.73 -16.91 -16.67
CA ASP A 239 23.11 -18.23 -16.46
C ASP A 239 21.95 -18.48 -17.43
N THR A 240 21.13 -17.48 -17.72
CA THR A 240 19.90 -17.62 -18.53
C THR A 240 20.12 -17.40 -20.02
N LYS A 241 21.20 -16.72 -20.42
CA LYS A 241 21.53 -16.42 -21.83
C LYS A 241 20.34 -15.84 -22.60
N PRO A 242 19.87 -14.64 -22.22
CA PRO A 242 18.75 -13.98 -22.88
C PRO A 242 19.01 -13.77 -24.37
N THR A 243 17.97 -13.52 -25.14
CA THR A 243 18.08 -13.14 -26.55
C THR A 243 18.86 -11.84 -26.69
N GLU A 244 19.45 -11.58 -27.88
CA GLU A 244 20.23 -10.37 -28.11
C GLU A 244 19.40 -9.09 -27.87
N PHE A 245 18.11 -9.09 -28.25
CA PHE A 245 17.19 -7.98 -28.02
C PHE A 245 16.93 -7.72 -26.51
N GLU A 246 16.72 -8.77 -25.75
CA GLU A 246 16.52 -8.67 -24.28
C GLU A 246 17.81 -8.16 -23.61
N LYS A 247 18.94 -8.69 -24.05
CA LYS A 247 20.24 -8.28 -23.53
C LYS A 247 20.53 -6.80 -23.78
N GLU A 248 20.29 -6.29 -24.99
CA GLU A 248 20.46 -4.88 -25.32
C GLU A 248 19.61 -3.97 -24.40
N LYS A 249 18.35 -4.37 -24.14
CA LYS A 249 17.47 -3.63 -23.23
C LYS A 249 18.02 -3.63 -21.80
N ILE A 250 18.47 -4.79 -21.31
CA ILE A 250 18.99 -4.93 -19.95
C ILE A 250 20.31 -4.19 -19.78
N ASP A 251 21.23 -4.28 -20.75
CA ASP A 251 22.50 -3.57 -20.71
C ASP A 251 22.29 -2.05 -20.62
N LYS A 252 21.29 -1.52 -21.33
CA LYS A 252 20.87 -0.12 -21.23
C LYS A 252 20.31 0.22 -19.85
N ASP A 253 19.49 -0.66 -19.27
CA ASP A 253 18.94 -0.46 -17.93
C ASP A 253 20.05 -0.52 -16.86
N ILE A 254 21.02 -1.43 -17.01
CA ILE A 254 22.20 -1.53 -16.13
C ILE A 254 23.02 -0.22 -16.21
N GLU A 255 23.23 0.32 -17.41
CA GLU A 255 23.91 1.60 -17.58
C GLU A 255 23.18 2.73 -16.88
N ASN A 256 21.84 2.82 -17.07
CA ASN A 256 21.03 3.82 -16.42
C ASN A 256 21.06 3.68 -14.89
N LEU A 257 20.91 2.46 -14.36
CA LEU A 257 20.99 2.19 -12.93
C LEU A 257 22.36 2.58 -12.37
N SER A 258 23.44 2.21 -13.04
CA SER A 258 24.81 2.50 -12.60
C SER A 258 25.13 4.00 -12.57
N THR A 259 24.41 4.79 -13.36
CA THR A 259 24.55 6.25 -13.42
C THR A 259 23.46 6.99 -12.65
N HIS A 260 22.63 6.27 -11.88
CA HIS A 260 21.46 6.79 -11.16
C HIS A 260 20.47 7.54 -12.06
N ASN A 261 20.38 7.16 -13.32
CA ASN A 261 19.39 7.67 -14.25
C ASN A 261 18.07 6.89 -14.10
N HIS A 262 16.99 7.50 -14.56
CA HIS A 262 15.67 6.87 -14.55
C HIS A 262 15.66 5.60 -15.44
N VAL A 263 15.03 4.55 -14.90
CA VAL A 263 14.75 3.29 -15.61
C VAL A 263 13.25 3.06 -15.60
N ASP A 264 12.66 2.95 -16.79
CA ASP A 264 11.25 2.63 -16.92
C ASP A 264 10.96 1.21 -16.38
N ASN A 265 9.87 1.06 -15.64
CA ASN A 265 9.44 -0.23 -15.08
C ASN A 265 10.52 -0.93 -14.24
N LEU A 266 11.20 -0.17 -13.42
CA LEU A 266 12.27 -0.65 -12.54
C LEU A 266 11.84 -1.84 -11.66
N THR A 267 10.53 -1.96 -11.36
CA THR A 267 9.94 -3.04 -10.55
C THR A 267 10.22 -4.44 -11.12
N ARG A 268 10.49 -4.58 -12.44
CA ARG A 268 10.89 -5.85 -13.04
C ARG A 268 12.22 -6.42 -12.49
N TYR A 269 13.06 -5.55 -11.93
CA TYR A 269 14.33 -5.93 -11.32
C TYR A 269 14.24 -6.10 -9.81
N ALA A 270 13.06 -5.95 -9.23
CA ALA A 270 12.83 -5.91 -7.80
C ALA A 270 13.44 -7.12 -7.06
N ARG A 271 13.40 -8.33 -7.66
CA ARG A 271 13.96 -9.55 -7.09
C ARG A 271 15.47 -9.54 -6.85
N PHE A 272 16.20 -8.63 -7.50
CA PHE A 272 17.64 -8.51 -7.32
C PHE A 272 18.01 -7.60 -6.16
N PHE A 273 17.05 -6.77 -5.71
CA PHE A 273 17.19 -5.90 -4.56
C PHE A 273 16.71 -6.61 -3.30
N SER A 274 17.39 -6.41 -2.21
CA SER A 274 17.07 -6.98 -0.90
C SER A 274 17.62 -6.05 0.20
N PRO A 275 17.13 -6.10 1.43
CA PRO A 275 16.05 -6.94 1.95
C PRO A 275 14.65 -6.42 1.58
N VAL A 276 13.63 -7.27 1.78
CA VAL A 276 12.21 -6.94 1.54
C VAL A 276 11.36 -7.26 2.76
N GLU A 277 10.26 -6.53 2.93
CA GLU A 277 9.32 -6.63 4.03
C GLU A 277 7.88 -6.61 3.52
N SER A 278 6.96 -7.21 4.27
CA SER A 278 5.52 -7.09 4.03
C SER A 278 4.97 -5.79 4.62
N ILE A 279 3.72 -5.44 4.29
CA ILE A 279 3.04 -4.31 4.94
C ILE A 279 2.93 -4.50 6.46
N MET A 280 2.90 -5.74 6.95
CA MET A 280 2.82 -6.06 8.37
C MET A 280 4.05 -5.56 9.14
N ASP A 281 5.21 -5.60 8.51
CA ASP A 281 6.49 -5.18 9.10
C ASP A 281 6.61 -3.65 9.23
N PHE A 282 5.78 -2.90 8.48
CA PHE A 282 5.63 -1.44 8.63
C PHE A 282 4.73 -1.06 9.80
N MET A 283 4.03 -2.02 10.40
CA MET A 283 3.07 -1.79 11.46
C MET A 283 3.63 -2.33 12.78
N ASN A 284 3.48 -1.56 13.86
CA ASN A 284 3.96 -1.99 15.18
C ASN A 284 2.95 -2.94 15.82
N ASP A 285 3.24 -4.25 15.82
CA ASP A 285 2.46 -5.33 16.45
C ASP A 285 0.94 -5.23 16.13
N PRO A 286 0.54 -5.28 14.82
CA PRO A 286 -0.84 -5.07 14.42
C PRO A 286 -1.73 -6.25 14.77
N LEU A 287 -3.03 -6.00 14.97
CA LEU A 287 -4.04 -7.04 14.98
C LEU A 287 -4.49 -7.36 13.55
N ILE A 288 -4.21 -8.57 13.08
CA ILE A 288 -4.47 -8.99 11.71
C ILE A 288 -5.79 -9.76 11.63
N TYR A 289 -6.70 -9.28 10.79
CA TYR A 289 -8.00 -9.86 10.48
C TYR A 289 -7.98 -10.44 9.07
N ILE A 290 -8.20 -11.74 8.95
CA ILE A 290 -8.42 -12.41 7.66
C ILE A 290 -9.91 -12.62 7.49
N ILE A 291 -10.51 -11.89 6.56
CA ILE A 291 -11.96 -11.90 6.31
C ILE A 291 -12.26 -12.86 5.16
N ASP A 292 -13.15 -13.83 5.42
CA ASP A 292 -13.44 -14.94 4.50
C ASP A 292 -12.17 -15.75 4.16
N TYR A 293 -11.65 -16.42 5.20
CA TYR A 293 -10.41 -17.21 5.13
C TYR A 293 -10.34 -18.12 3.89
N LYS A 294 -11.43 -18.90 3.64
CA LYS A 294 -11.43 -19.86 2.53
C LYS A 294 -11.33 -19.18 1.17
N LYS A 295 -12.00 -18.06 0.98
CA LYS A 295 -11.91 -17.29 -0.26
C LYS A 295 -10.53 -16.62 -0.41
N CYS A 296 -9.90 -16.17 0.69
CA CYS A 296 -8.51 -15.71 0.69
C CYS A 296 -7.54 -16.81 0.24
N GLU A 297 -7.69 -18.03 0.82
CA GLU A 297 -6.87 -19.18 0.43
C GLU A 297 -7.03 -19.51 -1.06
N ASP A 298 -8.27 -19.59 -1.55
CA ASP A 298 -8.58 -19.89 -2.96
C ASP A 298 -8.02 -18.80 -3.90
N THR A 299 -8.07 -17.54 -3.48
CA THR A 299 -7.50 -16.42 -4.24
C THR A 299 -5.97 -16.49 -4.27
N TYR A 300 -5.32 -16.84 -3.15
CA TYR A 300 -3.88 -17.05 -3.11
C TYR A 300 -3.44 -18.17 -4.03
N GLN A 301 -4.10 -19.34 -3.97
CA GLN A 301 -3.77 -20.49 -4.83
C GLN A 301 -3.94 -20.16 -6.32
N ARG A 302 -4.98 -19.41 -6.66
CA ARG A 302 -5.21 -18.94 -8.04
C ARG A 302 -4.09 -17.99 -8.48
N MET A 303 -3.75 -17.01 -7.65
CA MET A 303 -2.67 -16.05 -7.92
C MET A 303 -1.33 -16.76 -8.20
N ILE A 304 -0.94 -17.72 -7.36
CA ILE A 304 0.30 -18.50 -7.54
C ILE A 304 0.26 -19.31 -8.83
N LYS A 305 -0.89 -19.92 -9.15
CA LYS A 305 -1.07 -20.67 -10.39
C LYS A 305 -0.96 -19.75 -11.61
N ASP A 306 -1.64 -18.63 -11.61
CA ASP A 306 -1.65 -17.68 -12.74
C ASP A 306 -0.25 -17.12 -13.01
N ILE A 307 0.52 -16.80 -11.96
CA ILE A 307 1.92 -16.37 -12.08
C ILE A 307 2.77 -17.48 -12.70
N LYS A 308 2.59 -18.72 -12.25
CA LYS A 308 3.32 -19.85 -12.79
C LYS A 308 2.98 -20.12 -14.25
N ASP A 309 1.69 -20.18 -14.58
CA ASP A 309 1.21 -20.41 -15.95
C ASP A 309 1.71 -19.28 -16.89
N TYR A 310 1.76 -18.05 -16.40
CA TYR A 310 2.31 -16.93 -17.15
C TYR A 310 3.83 -17.05 -17.36
N SER A 311 4.58 -17.38 -16.31
CA SER A 311 6.03 -17.62 -16.37
C SER A 311 6.41 -18.73 -17.35
N ASP A 312 5.64 -19.82 -17.33
CA ASP A 312 5.87 -20.99 -18.20
C ASP A 312 5.59 -20.69 -19.69
N ASN A 313 4.74 -19.69 -19.99
CA ASN A 313 4.36 -19.32 -21.36
C ASN A 313 5.16 -18.16 -21.97
N LEU A 314 6.00 -17.49 -21.18
CA LEU A 314 6.85 -16.42 -21.70
C LEU A 314 8.11 -16.98 -22.38
N GLU A 315 8.31 -16.59 -23.65
CA GLU A 315 9.62 -16.69 -24.29
C GLU A 315 10.56 -15.70 -23.60
N GLY A 316 11.46 -16.21 -22.79
CA GLY A 316 12.33 -15.41 -21.94
C GLY A 316 11.87 -15.40 -20.49
N HIS A 317 12.17 -16.45 -19.75
CA HIS A 317 11.82 -16.74 -18.34
C HIS A 317 12.34 -15.69 -17.32
N PHE A 318 12.36 -14.44 -17.72
CA PHE A 318 13.28 -13.42 -17.25
C PHE A 318 12.91 -12.81 -15.90
N LEU A 319 11.65 -12.88 -15.44
CA LEU A 319 11.22 -11.92 -14.42
C LEU A 319 10.36 -12.48 -13.29
N PHE A 320 10.11 -13.79 -13.22
CA PHE A 320 9.17 -14.30 -12.23
C PHE A 320 9.84 -15.17 -11.18
N ASP A 321 9.99 -14.63 -9.99
CA ASP A 321 10.36 -15.38 -8.80
C ASP A 321 9.19 -15.37 -7.82
N LEU A 322 8.67 -16.56 -7.48
CA LEU A 322 7.58 -16.75 -6.51
C LEU A 322 7.97 -16.34 -5.08
N ASN A 323 9.24 -16.10 -4.81
CA ASN A 323 9.74 -15.61 -3.51
C ASN A 323 9.39 -14.13 -3.24
N TYR A 324 8.67 -13.49 -4.15
CA TYR A 324 8.24 -12.09 -4.04
C TYR A 324 6.97 -11.89 -3.21
N PHE A 325 6.44 -12.96 -2.63
CA PHE A 325 5.23 -12.92 -1.84
C PHE A 325 5.42 -13.61 -0.50
N VAL A 326 4.77 -13.07 0.53
CA VAL A 326 4.59 -13.75 1.81
C VAL A 326 3.81 -15.05 1.55
N LYS A 327 4.23 -16.15 2.15
CA LYS A 327 3.46 -17.39 2.09
C LYS A 327 2.16 -17.23 2.84
N PHE A 328 1.09 -17.83 2.32
CA PHE A 328 -0.22 -17.73 2.95
C PHE A 328 -0.22 -18.28 4.37
N GLU A 329 0.51 -19.36 4.61
CA GLU A 329 0.69 -19.97 5.93
C GLU A 329 1.33 -19.00 6.93
N ASP A 330 2.32 -18.21 6.49
CA ASP A 330 3.01 -17.23 7.34
C ASP A 330 2.07 -16.06 7.70
N LEU A 331 1.22 -15.64 6.75
CA LEU A 331 0.18 -14.65 7.00
C LEU A 331 -0.85 -15.15 8.03
N ILE A 332 -1.29 -16.43 7.89
CA ILE A 332 -2.27 -17.03 8.78
C ILE A 332 -1.74 -17.20 10.20
N THR A 333 -0.46 -17.56 10.36
CA THR A 333 0.15 -17.73 11.69
C THR A 333 0.21 -16.43 12.49
N GLN A 334 0.17 -15.28 11.82
CA GLN A 334 0.17 -13.95 12.43
C GLN A 334 -1.27 -13.40 12.65
N ALA A 335 -2.29 -14.10 12.16
CA ALA A 335 -3.66 -13.64 12.25
C ALA A 335 -4.19 -13.67 13.70
N ALA A 336 -4.78 -12.56 14.13
CA ALA A 336 -5.51 -12.45 15.40
C ALA A 336 -6.96 -12.94 15.26
N VAL A 337 -7.58 -12.71 14.11
CA VAL A 337 -8.97 -13.10 13.82
C VAL A 337 -9.06 -13.71 12.43
N LEU A 338 -9.66 -14.91 12.36
CA LEU A 338 -10.01 -15.58 11.11
C LEU A 338 -11.52 -15.70 11.02
N SER A 339 -12.13 -15.20 9.94
CA SER A 339 -13.57 -15.37 9.74
C SER A 339 -13.86 -16.35 8.60
N GLU A 340 -14.89 -17.16 8.78
CA GLU A 340 -15.55 -17.86 7.69
C GLU A 340 -16.43 -16.89 6.91
N GLY A 341 -16.47 -17.08 5.59
CA GLY A 341 -17.49 -16.45 4.75
C GLY A 341 -18.73 -17.36 4.63
N VAL A 342 -19.08 -17.66 3.39
CA VAL A 342 -20.25 -18.53 3.08
C VAL A 342 -19.94 -20.03 3.30
N VAL A 343 -18.67 -20.40 3.30
CA VAL A 343 -18.23 -21.80 3.42
C VAL A 343 -17.80 -22.07 4.86
N ASN A 344 -18.43 -23.05 5.50
CA ASN A 344 -18.04 -23.50 6.84
C ASN A 344 -16.74 -24.28 6.80
N VAL A 345 -15.69 -23.74 7.36
CA VAL A 345 -14.34 -24.33 7.39
C VAL A 345 -13.96 -24.71 8.82
N PHE A 346 -14.41 -23.95 9.81
CA PHE A 346 -14.03 -24.15 11.19
C PHE A 346 -14.99 -25.05 11.94
N ASN A 347 -14.48 -26.12 12.52
CA ASN A 347 -15.29 -27.00 13.39
C ASN A 347 -15.71 -26.30 14.67
N ASN A 348 -14.86 -25.47 15.23
CA ASN A 348 -15.07 -24.68 16.42
C ASN A 348 -14.88 -23.19 16.12
N GLY A 349 -15.73 -22.35 16.67
CA GLY A 349 -15.63 -20.89 16.49
C GLY A 349 -16.80 -20.18 17.15
N THR A 350 -16.66 -18.86 17.32
CA THR A 350 -17.74 -18.00 17.85
C THR A 350 -18.66 -17.62 16.70
N GLU A 351 -19.95 -17.83 16.89
CA GLU A 351 -21.00 -17.40 15.97
C GLU A 351 -21.77 -16.24 16.60
N TYR A 352 -21.93 -15.16 15.85
CA TYR A 352 -22.78 -14.05 16.22
C TYR A 352 -24.07 -14.11 15.40
N GLU A 353 -25.20 -13.93 16.03
CA GLU A 353 -26.48 -13.83 15.34
C GLU A 353 -26.54 -12.46 14.61
N VAL A 354 -26.35 -12.51 13.30
CA VAL A 354 -26.45 -11.34 12.41
C VAL A 354 -27.66 -11.54 11.53
N SER A 355 -28.64 -10.66 11.61
CA SER A 355 -29.79 -10.66 10.71
C SER A 355 -29.76 -9.43 9.80
N ILE A 356 -29.88 -9.66 8.50
CA ILE A 356 -30.11 -8.60 7.51
C ILE A 356 -31.61 -8.58 7.24
N PRO A 357 -32.31 -7.48 7.52
CA PRO A 357 -33.74 -7.40 7.23
C PRO A 357 -33.96 -7.41 5.70
N ASP A 358 -34.69 -8.42 5.21
CA ASP A 358 -34.92 -8.63 3.78
C ASP A 358 -35.75 -7.52 3.09
N ASP A 359 -36.49 -6.72 3.85
CA ASP A 359 -37.53 -5.82 3.35
C ASP A 359 -37.23 -4.30 3.50
N LEU A 360 -36.01 -3.91 3.86
CA LEU A 360 -35.67 -2.48 4.01
C LEU A 360 -35.38 -1.76 2.68
N LYS A 361 -35.74 -2.36 1.54
CA LYS A 361 -35.46 -1.78 0.22
C LYS A 361 -36.21 -0.47 0.04
N ALA A 362 -35.45 0.65 0.04
CA ALA A 362 -35.81 1.97 -0.49
C ALA A 362 -37.10 2.63 0.10
N ASN A 363 -37.56 2.25 1.28
CA ASN A 363 -38.69 2.88 1.92
C ASN A 363 -38.30 3.48 3.29
N GLU A 364 -38.12 4.79 3.30
CA GLU A 364 -37.70 5.55 4.48
C GLU A 364 -38.59 5.29 5.73
N GLU A 365 -39.90 5.23 5.52
CA GLU A 365 -40.84 4.98 6.64
C GLU A 365 -40.67 3.57 7.24
N VAL A 366 -40.39 2.57 6.40
CA VAL A 366 -40.16 1.19 6.85
C VAL A 366 -38.85 1.12 7.62
N ILE A 367 -37.79 1.80 7.12
CA ILE A 367 -36.50 1.90 7.79
C ILE A 367 -36.64 2.55 9.16
N ILE A 368 -37.29 3.72 9.24
CA ILE A 368 -37.53 4.43 10.51
C ILE A 368 -38.31 3.57 11.49
N LYS A 369 -39.35 2.90 11.02
CA LYS A 369 -40.16 2.01 11.86
C LYS A 369 -39.35 0.82 12.39
N TYR A 370 -38.54 0.20 11.52
CA TYR A 370 -37.65 -0.90 11.90
C TYR A 370 -36.60 -0.44 12.93
N LEU A 371 -35.96 0.70 12.70
CA LEU A 371 -34.99 1.30 13.61
C LEU A 371 -35.62 1.57 14.98
N ASN A 372 -36.78 2.21 15.03
CA ASN A 372 -37.49 2.53 16.27
C ASN A 372 -37.93 1.29 17.07
N GLN A 373 -38.23 0.18 16.39
CA GLN A 373 -38.59 -1.08 17.02
C GLN A 373 -37.41 -1.87 17.57
N ASN A 374 -36.25 -1.73 16.94
CA ASN A 374 -35.12 -2.63 17.18
C ASN A 374 -33.91 -1.96 17.87
N TYR A 375 -33.79 -0.62 17.90
CA TYR A 375 -32.62 0.09 18.42
C TYR A 375 -32.26 -0.25 19.88
N LYS A 376 -33.25 -0.67 20.69
CA LYS A 376 -33.01 -1.09 22.07
C LYS A 376 -32.54 -2.53 22.21
N LYS A 377 -32.75 -3.33 21.16
CA LYS A 377 -32.52 -4.77 21.18
C LYS A 377 -31.26 -5.17 20.41
N TYR A 378 -30.92 -4.41 19.37
CA TYR A 378 -29.82 -4.69 18.49
C TYR A 378 -28.92 -3.47 18.28
N THR A 379 -27.64 -3.70 17.99
CA THR A 379 -26.77 -2.67 17.41
C THR A 379 -27.06 -2.60 15.92
N ILE A 380 -27.45 -1.42 15.42
CA ILE A 380 -27.82 -1.21 14.02
C ILE A 380 -26.67 -0.46 13.35
N THR A 381 -26.13 -1.05 12.29
CA THR A 381 -25.10 -0.43 11.44
C THR A 381 -25.69 -0.13 10.08
N VAL A 382 -25.58 1.11 9.62
CA VAL A 382 -26.10 1.57 8.34
C VAL A 382 -24.93 2.00 7.46
N SER A 383 -24.87 1.51 6.21
CA SER A 383 -23.94 1.95 5.18
C SER A 383 -24.68 2.88 4.20
N TYR A 384 -24.10 4.04 3.91
CA TYR A 384 -24.70 5.04 3.01
C TYR A 384 -24.38 4.83 1.52
N THR A 385 -23.67 3.78 1.16
CA THR A 385 -23.21 3.54 -0.22
C THR A 385 -24.32 3.19 -1.23
N HIS A 386 -25.60 3.15 -0.81
CA HIS A 386 -26.73 2.77 -1.67
C HIS A 386 -28.01 3.60 -1.41
N LEU A 387 -27.86 4.84 -0.97
CA LEU A 387 -28.96 5.80 -0.95
C LEU A 387 -28.96 6.65 -2.21
#